data_5ba73c04f6567bf5665f29611196ff41
#
_entry.id   5ba73c04f6567bf5665f29611196ff41
#
_cell.length_a   1.000
_cell.length_b   1.000
_cell.length_c   1.000
_cell.angle_alpha   90.00
_cell.angle_beta   90.00
_cell.angle_gamma   90.00
#
_symmetry.space_group_name_H-M   'P 1'
#
loop_
_entity.id
_entity.type
_entity.pdbx_description
1 polymer ?
#
loop_
_entity_poly.entity_id
_entity_poly.type
_entity_poly.pdbx_seq_one_letter_code
_entity_poly.pdbx_strand_id
1 'polypeptide(L)'
;LLNSDDPLADSQTSNVSTSLSLTQPLLRGAGHDIAFESLNQAERNLLYRARDFELFRQEFVIQVTEKYFGLISQQKKLANTRENIEGQLFAWEQAKALFRLGRGNSLDVFRAEQALLEAQSSGLDAEQAFSLSIDRFKIDLGLPTNVEFIIQDDFPQVTPFQMDLEGAVEAALHNRLDIRSTRDQLEDAERGLNIATNSLLPSLGLSLGYSAAADPKYRFSDLTIDDSDDYSVGLVMEIPLDRQSQRNNFRSAEISL
;
A
#
# COMPACT_ATOMS: atom_id res chain seq x y z
N LEU A 1 -5.96 -68.78 49.37
CA LEU A 1 -6.97 -67.70 49.24
C LEU A 1 -6.22 -66.40 49.21
N LEU A 2 -6.03 -65.93 47.99
CA LEU A 2 -5.32 -64.67 47.68
C LEU A 2 -6.31 -63.51 47.81
N ASN A 3 -6.07 -62.60 48.68
CA ASN A 3 -6.78 -61.34 48.70
C ASN A 3 -5.85 -60.29 48.10
N SER A 4 -6.09 -59.99 46.82
CA SER A 4 -5.39 -58.95 46.06
C SER A 4 -6.33 -57.76 45.94
N ASP A 5 -6.37 -56.92 46.94
CA ASP A 5 -6.89 -55.55 46.85
C ASP A 5 -5.77 -54.60 47.13
N ASP A 6 -4.94 -54.35 46.12
CA ASP A 6 -4.09 -53.21 46.04
C ASP A 6 -4.74 -52.21 45.09
N PRO A 7 -5.48 -51.21 45.60
CA PRO A 7 -5.89 -50.11 44.73
C PRO A 7 -4.65 -49.29 44.49
N LEU A 8 -4.13 -49.36 43.25
CA LEU A 8 -3.21 -48.38 42.70
C LEU A 8 -3.82 -47.01 42.94
N ALA A 9 -3.40 -46.40 44.07
CA ALA A 9 -3.71 -45.04 44.33
C ALA A 9 -3.00 -44.20 43.25
N ASP A 10 -3.73 -43.89 42.22
CA ASP A 10 -3.36 -42.89 41.21
C ASP A 10 -3.31 -41.52 41.96
N SER A 11 -2.15 -41.25 42.58
CA SER A 11 -1.89 -39.98 43.23
C SER A 11 -1.61 -38.95 42.11
N GLN A 12 -2.67 -38.43 41.51
CA GLN A 12 -2.58 -37.21 40.68
C GLN A 12 -2.21 -36.05 41.62
N THR A 13 -0.94 -35.76 41.69
CA THR A 13 -0.41 -34.52 42.34
C THR A 13 -0.51 -33.41 41.33
N SER A 14 -1.50 -32.56 41.41
CA SER A 14 -1.60 -31.32 40.62
C SER A 14 -0.93 -30.19 41.39
N ASN A 15 0.23 -29.76 40.92
CA ASN A 15 0.89 -28.56 41.46
C ASN A 15 0.41 -27.34 40.72
N VAL A 16 -0.18 -26.38 41.38
CA VAL A 16 -0.53 -25.06 40.86
C VAL A 16 0.44 -24.04 41.44
N SER A 17 1.18 -23.35 40.57
CA SER A 17 2.06 -22.25 41.00
C SER A 17 1.64 -20.97 40.23
N THR A 18 1.62 -19.86 40.94
CA THR A 18 1.39 -18.53 40.40
C THR A 18 2.67 -17.73 40.57
N SER A 19 3.17 -17.15 39.47
CA SER A 19 4.35 -16.28 39.50
C SER A 19 4.04 -14.94 38.88
N LEU A 20 4.46 -13.87 39.50
CA LEU A 20 4.42 -12.51 39.01
C LEU A 20 5.87 -12.00 38.92
N SER A 21 6.26 -11.53 37.75
CA SER A 21 7.58 -10.93 37.53
C SER A 21 7.43 -9.52 36.93
N LEU A 22 8.13 -8.57 37.55
CA LEU A 22 8.23 -7.20 37.05
C LEU A 22 9.70 -6.90 36.79
N THR A 23 10.01 -6.47 35.56
CA THR A 23 11.36 -6.06 35.17
C THR A 23 11.33 -4.62 34.68
N GLN A 24 12.10 -3.75 35.37
CA GLN A 24 12.24 -2.34 35.01
C GLN A 24 13.63 -2.08 34.45
N PRO A 25 13.76 -1.74 33.13
CA PRO A 25 15.03 -1.28 32.61
C PRO A 25 15.41 0.09 33.20
N LEU A 26 16.69 0.23 33.59
CA LEU A 26 17.22 1.45 34.23
C LEU A 26 18.19 2.23 33.34
N LEU A 27 18.77 1.59 32.31
CA LEU A 27 19.68 2.20 31.33
C LEU A 27 19.17 1.93 29.93
N ARG A 28 19.69 0.92 29.22
CA ARG A 28 19.21 0.57 27.86
C ARG A 28 17.76 0.14 27.93
N GLY A 29 16.92 0.79 27.12
CA GLY A 29 15.49 0.55 27.09
C GLY A 29 14.70 1.31 28.18
N ALA A 30 15.39 2.14 28.98
CA ALA A 30 14.73 2.99 29.98
C ALA A 30 14.19 4.27 29.32
N GLY A 31 13.10 4.78 29.89
CA GLY A 31 12.46 6.01 29.48
C GLY A 31 11.19 5.76 28.67
N HIS A 32 10.24 6.68 28.83
CA HIS A 32 8.94 6.62 28.17
C HIS A 32 9.09 6.59 26.64
N ASP A 33 9.91 7.45 26.08
CA ASP A 33 10.06 7.61 24.63
C ASP A 33 10.62 6.36 23.96
N ILE A 34 11.53 5.64 24.67
CA ILE A 34 12.09 4.37 24.18
C ILE A 34 11.07 3.24 24.32
N ALA A 35 10.36 3.17 25.45
CA ALA A 35 9.41 2.10 25.73
C ALA A 35 8.17 2.16 24.82
N PHE A 36 7.72 3.36 24.49
CA PHE A 36 6.51 3.59 23.69
C PHE A 36 6.78 3.87 22.20
N GLU A 37 8.04 3.85 21.75
CA GLU A 37 8.34 4.17 20.35
C GLU A 37 7.63 3.24 19.34
N SER A 38 7.50 1.96 19.67
CA SER A 38 6.75 1.04 18.81
C SER A 38 5.27 1.43 18.64
N LEU A 39 4.65 1.96 19.69
CA LEU A 39 3.29 2.50 19.64
C LEU A 39 3.25 3.80 18.86
N ASN A 40 4.15 4.74 19.14
CA ASN A 40 4.26 6.01 18.42
C ASN A 40 4.45 5.79 16.92
N GLN A 41 5.34 4.86 16.54
CA GLN A 41 5.57 4.52 15.15
C GLN A 41 4.34 3.86 14.50
N ALA A 42 3.60 3.03 15.25
CA ALA A 42 2.37 2.44 14.76
C ALA A 42 1.28 3.50 14.50
N GLU A 43 1.14 4.49 15.38
CA GLU A 43 0.23 5.62 15.19
C GLU A 43 0.65 6.50 14.01
N ARG A 44 1.95 6.78 13.86
CA ARG A 44 2.49 7.51 12.69
C ARG A 44 2.23 6.74 11.39
N ASN A 45 2.45 5.44 11.38
CA ASN A 45 2.18 4.59 10.22
C ASN A 45 0.69 4.62 9.81
N LEU A 46 -0.23 4.65 10.79
CA LEU A 46 -1.66 4.81 10.50
C LEU A 46 -1.94 6.15 9.81
N LEU A 47 -1.34 7.24 10.30
CA LEU A 47 -1.47 8.56 9.71
C LEU A 47 -0.91 8.59 8.27
N TYR A 48 0.24 7.97 8.02
CA TYR A 48 0.82 7.86 6.67
C TYR A 48 -0.11 7.09 5.74
N ARG A 49 -0.66 5.96 6.17
CA ARG A 49 -1.62 5.20 5.38
C ARG A 49 -2.90 5.97 5.05
N ALA A 50 -3.39 6.78 5.99
CA ALA A 50 -4.55 7.64 5.74
C ALA A 50 -4.24 8.73 4.68
N ARG A 51 -3.05 9.33 4.75
CA ARG A 51 -2.60 10.33 3.76
C ARG A 51 -2.35 9.67 2.39
N ASP A 52 -1.71 8.50 2.34
CA ASP A 52 -1.48 7.73 1.12
C ASP A 52 -2.81 7.37 0.44
N PHE A 53 -3.82 6.98 1.23
CA PHE A 53 -5.14 6.70 0.70
C PHE A 53 -5.82 7.95 0.09
N GLU A 54 -5.67 9.11 0.74
CA GLU A 54 -6.21 10.36 0.20
C GLU A 54 -5.49 10.78 -1.08
N LEU A 55 -4.17 10.65 -1.15
CA LEU A 55 -3.39 10.89 -2.37
C LEU A 55 -3.83 9.93 -3.48
N PHE A 56 -3.93 8.64 -3.17
CA PHE A 56 -4.43 7.64 -4.11
C PHE A 56 -5.81 8.01 -4.65
N ARG A 57 -6.73 8.47 -3.78
CA ARG A 57 -8.08 8.89 -4.18
C ARG A 57 -8.04 10.05 -5.19
N GLN A 58 -7.19 11.04 -4.93
CA GLN A 58 -7.04 12.20 -5.82
C GLN A 58 -6.43 11.79 -7.17
N GLU A 59 -5.35 11.01 -7.14
CA GLU A 59 -4.69 10.51 -8.36
C GLU A 59 -5.61 9.59 -9.16
N PHE A 60 -6.38 8.74 -8.50
CA PHE A 60 -7.34 7.85 -9.16
C PHE A 60 -8.39 8.64 -9.93
N VAL A 61 -8.96 9.70 -9.34
CA VAL A 61 -9.93 10.56 -10.03
C VAL A 61 -9.32 11.21 -11.26
N ILE A 62 -8.08 11.72 -11.15
CA ILE A 62 -7.37 12.32 -12.29
C ILE A 62 -7.15 11.27 -13.38
N GLN A 63 -6.63 10.08 -13.04
CA GLN A 63 -6.37 9.01 -14.01
C GLN A 63 -7.64 8.51 -14.71
N VAL A 64 -8.74 8.35 -13.96
CA VAL A 64 -10.04 7.98 -14.54
C VAL A 64 -10.52 9.05 -15.52
N THR A 65 -10.38 10.33 -15.14
CA THR A 65 -10.77 11.45 -15.98
C THR A 65 -9.96 11.50 -17.28
N GLU A 66 -8.63 11.36 -17.17
CA GLU A 66 -7.75 11.32 -18.35
C GLU A 66 -8.08 10.15 -19.28
N LYS A 67 -8.29 8.95 -18.72
CA LYS A 67 -8.68 7.77 -19.51
C LYS A 67 -10.04 7.96 -20.18
N TYR A 68 -11.00 8.58 -19.50
CA TYR A 68 -12.30 8.87 -20.06
C TYR A 68 -12.22 9.82 -21.26
N PHE A 69 -11.47 10.92 -21.16
CA PHE A 69 -11.24 11.83 -22.27
C PHE A 69 -10.43 11.17 -23.40
N GLY A 70 -9.51 10.25 -23.03
CA GLY A 70 -8.82 9.40 -23.98
C GLY A 70 -9.79 8.53 -24.82
N LEU A 71 -10.82 7.96 -24.17
CA LEU A 71 -11.86 7.18 -24.87
C LEU A 71 -12.68 8.04 -25.82
N ILE A 72 -13.07 9.25 -25.41
CA ILE A 72 -13.79 10.21 -26.30
C ILE A 72 -12.93 10.53 -27.53
N SER A 73 -11.64 10.77 -27.33
CA SER A 73 -10.70 11.03 -28.43
C SER A 73 -10.60 9.83 -29.40
N GLN A 74 -10.54 8.61 -28.87
CA GLN A 74 -10.51 7.39 -29.67
C GLN A 74 -11.83 7.16 -30.42
N GLN A 75 -12.97 7.45 -29.80
CA GLN A 75 -14.28 7.39 -30.46
C GLN A 75 -14.35 8.32 -31.67
N LYS A 76 -13.87 9.57 -31.51
CA LYS A 76 -13.80 10.54 -32.63
C LYS A 76 -12.84 10.08 -33.71
N LYS A 77 -11.69 9.51 -33.33
CA LYS A 77 -10.74 8.93 -34.29
C LYS A 77 -11.38 7.79 -35.10
N LEU A 78 -12.16 6.93 -34.43
CA LEU A 78 -12.89 5.84 -35.11
C LEU A 78 -13.94 6.39 -36.10
N ALA A 79 -14.68 7.43 -35.71
CA ALA A 79 -15.62 8.11 -36.60
C ALA A 79 -14.92 8.66 -37.85
N ASN A 80 -13.81 9.40 -37.67
CA ASN A 80 -13.01 9.94 -38.79
C ASN A 80 -12.44 8.82 -39.68
N THR A 81 -12.05 7.68 -39.10
CA THR A 81 -11.56 6.53 -39.88
C THR A 81 -12.68 5.93 -40.72
N ARG A 82 -13.90 5.86 -40.20
CA ARG A 82 -15.07 5.40 -40.96
C ARG A 82 -15.40 6.35 -42.15
N GLU A 83 -15.37 7.66 -41.92
CA GLU A 83 -15.53 8.66 -42.99
C GLU A 83 -14.42 8.53 -44.06
N ASN A 84 -13.19 8.26 -43.66
CA ASN A 84 -12.08 8.01 -44.57
C ASN A 84 -12.34 6.78 -45.44
N ILE A 85 -12.85 5.68 -44.90
CA ILE A 85 -13.21 4.46 -45.64
C ILE A 85 -14.27 4.80 -46.71
N GLU A 86 -15.30 5.56 -46.33
CA GLU A 86 -16.34 6.00 -47.29
C GLU A 86 -15.74 6.86 -48.40
N GLY A 87 -14.82 7.77 -48.07
CA GLY A 87 -14.09 8.58 -49.03
C GLY A 87 -13.24 7.75 -50.01
N GLN A 88 -12.51 6.74 -49.51
CA GLN A 88 -11.72 5.83 -50.36
C GLN A 88 -12.61 4.93 -51.24
N LEU A 89 -13.74 4.48 -50.71
CA LEU A 89 -14.73 3.73 -51.49
C LEU A 89 -15.25 4.55 -52.68
N PHE A 90 -15.63 5.81 -52.44
CA PHE A 90 -16.07 6.71 -53.47
C PHE A 90 -14.98 6.96 -54.55
N ALA A 91 -13.73 7.17 -54.12
CA ALA A 91 -12.59 7.35 -55.03
C ALA A 91 -12.34 6.11 -55.91
N TRP A 92 -12.43 4.91 -55.33
CA TRP A 92 -12.32 3.65 -56.08
C TRP A 92 -13.45 3.48 -57.09
N GLU A 93 -14.72 3.74 -56.71
CA GLU A 93 -15.86 3.67 -57.58
C GLU A 93 -15.73 4.67 -58.75
N GLN A 94 -15.26 5.88 -58.48
CA GLN A 94 -14.98 6.91 -59.47
C GLN A 94 -13.90 6.45 -60.49
N ALA A 95 -12.78 5.94 -60.00
CA ALA A 95 -11.70 5.42 -60.83
C ALA A 95 -12.19 4.29 -61.74
N LYS A 96 -12.98 3.38 -61.19
CA LYS A 96 -13.60 2.26 -61.90
C LYS A 96 -14.59 2.73 -62.97
N ALA A 97 -15.40 3.76 -62.70
CA ALA A 97 -16.32 4.34 -63.66
C ALA A 97 -15.59 5.04 -64.84
N LEU A 98 -14.54 5.83 -64.53
CA LEU A 98 -13.71 6.48 -65.51
C LEU A 98 -12.99 5.48 -66.47
N PHE A 99 -12.48 4.39 -65.83
CA PHE A 99 -11.85 3.31 -66.63
C PHE A 99 -12.84 2.64 -67.57
N ARG A 100 -14.08 2.34 -67.14
CA ARG A 100 -15.14 1.77 -67.99
C ARG A 100 -15.49 2.68 -69.14
N LEU A 101 -15.42 3.99 -68.97
CA LEU A 101 -15.68 4.99 -70.00
C LEU A 101 -14.47 5.24 -70.95
N GLY A 102 -13.37 4.52 -70.76
CA GLY A 102 -12.14 4.70 -71.53
C GLY A 102 -11.36 5.99 -71.20
N ARG A 103 -11.70 6.67 -70.11
CA ARG A 103 -11.10 7.93 -69.67
C ARG A 103 -10.13 7.78 -68.51
N GLY A 104 -9.91 6.56 -68.05
CA GLY A 104 -9.01 6.22 -66.95
C GLY A 104 -8.05 5.09 -67.27
N ASN A 105 -7.04 4.89 -66.41
CA ASN A 105 -6.05 3.83 -66.53
C ASN A 105 -6.36 2.70 -65.51
N SER A 106 -6.11 1.45 -65.88
CA SER A 106 -6.23 0.32 -64.97
C SER A 106 -5.36 0.45 -63.71
N LEU A 107 -4.19 1.08 -63.84
CA LEU A 107 -3.31 1.35 -62.70
C LEU A 107 -3.95 2.26 -61.63
N ASP A 108 -4.75 3.24 -62.05
CA ASP A 108 -5.45 4.15 -61.13
C ASP A 108 -6.55 3.42 -60.37
N VAL A 109 -7.24 2.45 -61.03
CA VAL A 109 -8.22 1.59 -60.34
C VAL A 109 -7.55 0.73 -59.27
N PHE A 110 -6.40 0.10 -59.60
CA PHE A 110 -5.66 -0.72 -58.64
C PHE A 110 -5.11 0.11 -57.45
N ARG A 111 -4.62 1.32 -57.70
CA ARG A 111 -4.16 2.22 -56.63
C ARG A 111 -5.29 2.64 -55.70
N ALA A 112 -6.46 2.96 -56.25
CA ALA A 112 -7.63 3.32 -55.48
C ALA A 112 -8.16 2.10 -54.66
N GLU A 113 -8.12 0.90 -55.26
CA GLU A 113 -8.48 -0.33 -54.55
C GLU A 113 -7.54 -0.63 -53.40
N GLN A 114 -6.21 -0.49 -53.60
CA GLN A 114 -5.23 -0.65 -52.54
C GLN A 114 -5.47 0.34 -51.42
N ALA A 115 -5.71 1.62 -51.71
CA ALA A 115 -5.99 2.65 -50.70
C ALA A 115 -7.27 2.34 -49.89
N LEU A 116 -8.31 1.81 -50.56
CA LEU A 116 -9.53 1.35 -49.88
C LEU A 116 -9.26 0.20 -48.92
N LEU A 117 -8.51 -0.83 -49.36
CA LEU A 117 -8.18 -1.99 -48.54
C LEU A 117 -7.31 -1.59 -47.33
N GLU A 118 -6.36 -0.67 -47.53
CA GLU A 118 -5.56 -0.11 -46.44
C GLU A 118 -6.42 0.67 -45.43
N ALA A 119 -7.36 1.48 -45.91
CA ALA A 119 -8.31 2.20 -45.08
C ALA A 119 -9.23 1.24 -44.27
N GLN A 120 -9.72 0.18 -44.92
CA GLN A 120 -10.53 -0.84 -44.24
C GLN A 120 -9.74 -1.59 -43.17
N SER A 121 -8.50 -1.97 -43.45
CA SER A 121 -7.63 -2.60 -42.45
C SER A 121 -7.39 -1.68 -41.23
N SER A 122 -7.06 -0.40 -41.50
CA SER A 122 -6.92 0.62 -40.45
C SER A 122 -8.21 0.82 -39.65
N GLY A 123 -9.37 0.67 -40.29
CA GLY A 123 -10.67 0.75 -39.63
C GLY A 123 -10.89 -0.38 -38.63
N LEU A 124 -10.57 -1.61 -39.04
CA LEU A 124 -10.66 -2.79 -38.14
C LEU A 124 -9.71 -2.66 -36.93
N ASP A 125 -8.49 -2.22 -37.16
CA ASP A 125 -7.51 -2.00 -36.10
C ASP A 125 -7.99 -0.92 -35.11
N ALA A 126 -8.56 0.18 -35.64
CA ALA A 126 -9.11 1.25 -34.80
C ALA A 126 -10.33 0.78 -33.99
N GLU A 127 -11.19 -0.06 -34.56
CA GLU A 127 -12.36 -0.61 -33.86
C GLU A 127 -11.95 -1.58 -32.76
N GLN A 128 -10.98 -2.46 -33.01
CA GLN A 128 -10.43 -3.37 -31.99
C GLN A 128 -9.73 -2.59 -30.87
N ALA A 129 -8.92 -1.60 -31.21
CA ALA A 129 -8.22 -0.77 -30.23
C ALA A 129 -9.22 -0.02 -29.32
N PHE A 130 -10.31 0.52 -29.90
CA PHE A 130 -11.36 1.20 -29.15
C PHE A 130 -12.10 0.25 -28.22
N SER A 131 -12.51 -0.93 -28.69
CA SER A 131 -13.16 -1.96 -27.87
C SER A 131 -12.29 -2.37 -26.70
N LEU A 132 -11.00 -2.64 -26.95
CA LEU A 132 -10.05 -3.00 -25.91
C LEU A 132 -9.85 -1.88 -24.89
N SER A 133 -9.87 -0.62 -25.33
CA SER A 133 -9.74 0.54 -24.44
C SER A 133 -10.96 0.70 -23.52
N ILE A 134 -12.17 0.42 -24.02
CA ILE A 134 -13.39 0.39 -23.20
C ILE A 134 -13.30 -0.72 -22.15
N ASP A 135 -12.88 -1.92 -22.55
CA ASP A 135 -12.77 -3.03 -21.60
C ASP A 135 -11.72 -2.76 -20.49
N ARG A 136 -10.58 -2.19 -20.86
CA ARG A 136 -9.57 -1.74 -19.90
C ARG A 136 -10.13 -0.68 -18.94
N PHE A 137 -10.86 0.29 -19.45
CA PHE A 137 -11.48 1.33 -18.63
C PHE A 137 -12.50 0.75 -17.65
N LYS A 138 -13.33 -0.22 -18.09
CA LYS A 138 -14.25 -0.94 -17.20
C LYS A 138 -13.49 -1.66 -16.08
N ILE A 139 -12.39 -2.34 -16.41
CA ILE A 139 -11.54 -3.05 -15.43
C ILE A 139 -10.95 -2.05 -14.42
N ASP A 140 -10.45 -0.90 -14.88
CA ASP A 140 -9.92 0.16 -14.00
C ASP A 140 -10.96 0.68 -13.03
N LEU A 141 -12.24 0.71 -13.44
CA LEU A 141 -13.37 1.08 -12.58
C LEU A 141 -13.88 -0.08 -11.71
N GLY A 142 -13.32 -1.29 -11.83
CA GLY A 142 -13.80 -2.48 -11.14
C GLY A 142 -15.13 -3.02 -11.70
N LEU A 143 -15.51 -2.63 -12.91
CA LEU A 143 -16.73 -3.08 -13.57
C LEU A 143 -16.47 -4.36 -14.40
N PRO A 144 -17.44 -5.27 -14.46
CA PRO A 144 -17.37 -6.41 -15.36
C PRO A 144 -17.36 -5.96 -16.84
N THR A 145 -16.59 -6.64 -17.70
CA THR A 145 -16.47 -6.30 -19.11
C THR A 145 -17.77 -6.47 -19.92
N ASN A 146 -18.70 -7.29 -19.43
CA ASN A 146 -20.00 -7.54 -20.06
C ASN A 146 -21.04 -6.43 -19.81
N VAL A 147 -20.74 -5.44 -18.97
CA VAL A 147 -21.64 -4.30 -18.74
C VAL A 147 -21.61 -3.38 -19.94
N GLU A 148 -22.78 -2.96 -20.40
CA GLU A 148 -22.88 -1.95 -21.47
C GLU A 148 -22.40 -0.60 -20.95
N PHE A 149 -21.49 0.03 -21.69
CA PHE A 149 -20.89 1.30 -21.34
C PHE A 149 -21.09 2.31 -22.47
N ILE A 150 -21.81 3.38 -22.20
CA ILE A 150 -22.10 4.45 -23.18
C ILE A 150 -21.23 5.66 -22.85
N ILE A 151 -20.42 6.07 -23.79
CA ILE A 151 -19.58 7.27 -23.68
C ILE A 151 -20.42 8.48 -24.08
N GLN A 152 -20.55 9.45 -23.17
CA GLN A 152 -21.13 10.75 -23.48
C GLN A 152 -20.04 11.68 -24.01
N ASP A 153 -20.22 12.19 -25.25
CA ASP A 153 -19.29 13.13 -25.88
C ASP A 153 -19.61 14.57 -25.44
N ASP A 154 -19.56 14.80 -24.13
CA ASP A 154 -19.76 16.13 -23.55
C ASP A 154 -18.44 16.59 -22.86
N PHE A 155 -17.86 17.66 -23.40
CA PHE A 155 -16.69 18.27 -22.79
C PHE A 155 -17.12 19.37 -21.83
N PRO A 156 -16.77 19.26 -20.53
CA PRO A 156 -17.05 20.32 -19.59
C PRO A 156 -16.35 21.61 -20.01
N GLN A 157 -17.05 22.73 -19.92
CA GLN A 157 -16.43 24.04 -20.11
C GLN A 157 -15.48 24.30 -18.94
N VAL A 158 -14.18 24.23 -19.18
CA VAL A 158 -13.16 24.50 -18.17
C VAL A 158 -12.96 26.00 -18.07
N THR A 159 -13.30 26.58 -16.93
CA THR A 159 -12.93 27.98 -16.63
C THR A 159 -11.44 28.03 -16.31
N PRO A 160 -10.64 28.81 -17.02
CA PRO A 160 -9.22 28.94 -16.72
C PRO A 160 -9.00 29.41 -15.29
N PHE A 161 -8.29 28.61 -14.49
CA PHE A 161 -7.92 28.99 -13.14
C PHE A 161 -6.66 29.85 -13.21
N GLN A 162 -6.78 31.10 -12.75
CA GLN A 162 -5.62 32.03 -12.69
C GLN A 162 -4.99 31.90 -11.30
N MET A 163 -3.81 31.33 -11.25
CA MET A 163 -2.96 31.29 -10.06
C MET A 163 -1.56 31.75 -10.49
N ASP A 164 -0.94 32.62 -9.68
CA ASP A 164 0.46 32.97 -9.87
C ASP A 164 1.37 31.80 -9.38
N LEU A 165 2.61 31.79 -9.83
CA LEU A 165 3.54 30.72 -9.50
C LEU A 165 3.86 30.69 -8.00
N GLU A 166 4.03 31.88 -7.37
CA GLU A 166 4.41 31.98 -5.96
C GLU A 166 3.29 31.48 -5.05
N GLY A 167 2.03 31.88 -5.30
CA GLY A 167 0.86 31.38 -4.59
C GLY A 167 0.64 29.88 -4.79
N ALA A 168 0.94 29.34 -5.98
CA ALA A 168 0.86 27.91 -6.25
C ALA A 168 1.90 27.13 -5.43
N VAL A 169 3.13 27.61 -5.34
CA VAL A 169 4.21 26.99 -4.55
C VAL A 169 3.86 27.02 -3.06
N GLU A 170 3.41 28.16 -2.55
CA GLU A 170 3.02 28.30 -1.13
C GLU A 170 1.87 27.35 -0.79
N ALA A 171 0.83 27.31 -1.62
CA ALA A 171 -0.29 26.41 -1.45
C ALA A 171 0.15 24.92 -1.48
N ALA A 172 1.08 24.56 -2.37
CA ALA A 172 1.64 23.21 -2.44
C ALA A 172 2.41 22.85 -1.17
N LEU A 173 3.29 23.72 -0.68
CA LEU A 173 4.08 23.48 0.54
C LEU A 173 3.21 23.31 1.79
N HIS A 174 2.04 23.96 1.84
CA HIS A 174 1.12 23.86 2.96
C HIS A 174 0.15 22.68 2.85
N ASN A 175 -0.31 22.33 1.65
CA ASN A 175 -1.44 21.40 1.48
C ASN A 175 -1.03 20.02 0.99
N ARG A 176 0.13 19.84 0.36
CA ARG A 176 0.57 18.55 -0.15
C ARG A 176 0.83 17.56 1.00
N LEU A 177 0.14 16.43 0.94
CA LEU A 177 0.19 15.39 1.99
C LEU A 177 1.53 14.65 1.98
N ASP A 178 2.15 14.47 0.82
CA ASP A 178 3.48 13.86 0.68
C ASP A 178 4.57 14.69 1.37
N ILE A 179 4.55 16.02 1.23
CA ILE A 179 5.47 16.93 1.92
C ILE A 179 5.29 16.85 3.44
N ARG A 180 4.03 16.79 3.91
CA ARG A 180 3.75 16.61 5.34
C ARG A 180 4.27 15.25 5.84
N SER A 181 4.08 14.19 5.07
CA SER A 181 4.59 12.87 5.42
C SER A 181 6.11 12.84 5.47
N THR A 182 6.80 13.51 4.54
CA THR A 182 8.26 13.61 4.54
C THR A 182 8.79 14.38 5.76
N ARG A 183 8.11 15.45 6.19
CA ARG A 183 8.48 16.17 7.42
C ARG A 183 8.31 15.31 8.66
N ASP A 184 7.19 14.60 8.75
CA ASP A 184 6.94 13.68 9.87
C ASP A 184 7.96 12.52 9.87
N GLN A 185 8.39 12.02 8.70
CA GLN A 185 9.43 10.99 8.56
C GLN A 185 10.81 11.50 9.01
N LEU A 186 11.10 12.79 8.85
CA LEU A 186 12.31 13.38 9.39
C LEU A 186 12.30 13.33 10.93
N GLU A 187 11.18 13.71 11.56
CA GLU A 187 11.02 13.57 13.01
C GLU A 187 11.13 12.10 13.46
N ASP A 188 10.59 11.16 12.66
CA ASP A 188 10.71 9.72 12.92
C ASP A 188 12.18 9.26 12.87
N ALA A 189 12.96 9.78 11.92
CA ALA A 189 14.39 9.49 11.79
C ALA A 189 15.19 10.04 13.00
N GLU A 190 14.86 11.25 13.46
CA GLU A 190 15.45 11.84 14.68
C GLU A 190 15.17 10.95 15.92
N ARG A 191 13.93 10.47 16.08
CA ARG A 191 13.59 9.51 17.15
C ARG A 191 14.35 8.20 16.99
N GLY A 192 14.46 7.69 15.76
CA GLY A 192 15.24 6.51 15.43
C GLY A 192 16.71 6.63 15.83
N LEU A 193 17.31 7.81 15.63
CA LEU A 193 18.68 8.10 16.09
C LEU A 193 18.80 8.06 17.63
N ASN A 194 17.81 8.60 18.35
CA ASN A 194 17.78 8.54 19.81
C ASN A 194 17.70 7.09 20.31
N ILE A 195 16.91 6.24 19.67
CA ILE A 195 16.82 4.81 19.98
C ILE A 195 18.14 4.10 19.69
N ALA A 196 18.74 4.38 18.54
CA ALA A 196 20.04 3.82 18.19
C ALA A 196 21.13 4.24 19.20
N THR A 197 21.09 5.47 19.68
CA THR A 197 21.98 5.98 20.74
C THR A 197 21.73 5.25 22.06
N ASN A 198 20.47 5.06 22.45
CA ASN A 198 20.12 4.30 23.67
C ASN A 198 20.61 2.85 23.59
N SER A 199 20.62 2.25 22.38
CA SER A 199 21.10 0.89 22.18
C SER A 199 22.60 0.70 22.47
N LEU A 200 23.38 1.80 22.48
CA LEU A 200 24.81 1.78 22.85
C LEU A 200 25.03 1.67 24.37
N LEU A 201 24.01 1.91 25.17
CA LEU A 201 24.11 1.82 26.62
C LEU A 201 24.18 0.35 27.07
N PRO A 202 24.87 0.05 28.20
CA PRO A 202 24.77 -1.24 28.84
C PRO A 202 23.33 -1.49 29.32
N SER A 203 22.90 -2.75 29.41
CA SER A 203 21.64 -3.05 30.04
C SER A 203 21.80 -3.12 31.58
N LEU A 204 20.89 -2.48 32.27
CA LEU A 204 20.73 -2.59 33.70
C LEU A 204 19.24 -2.75 33.98
N GLY A 205 18.85 -3.86 34.57
CA GLY A 205 17.46 -4.17 34.89
C GLY A 205 17.29 -4.44 36.40
N LEU A 206 16.24 -3.85 36.96
CA LEU A 206 15.71 -4.23 38.28
C LEU A 206 14.60 -5.25 38.02
N SER A 207 14.78 -6.46 38.59
CA SER A 207 13.78 -7.52 38.57
C SER A 207 13.17 -7.71 39.95
N LEU A 208 11.84 -7.74 39.99
CA LEU A 208 11.07 -8.09 41.18
C LEU A 208 10.25 -9.34 40.80
N GLY A 209 10.34 -10.36 41.63
CA GLY A 209 9.60 -11.60 41.43
C GLY A 209 8.83 -11.96 42.68
N TYR A 210 7.65 -12.47 42.48
CA TYR A 210 6.82 -13.11 43.49
C TYR A 210 6.38 -14.46 42.96
N SER A 211 6.53 -15.51 43.73
CA SER A 211 6.01 -16.83 43.41
C SER A 211 5.34 -17.46 44.61
N ALA A 212 4.13 -17.98 44.38
CA ALA A 212 3.35 -18.72 45.35
C ALA A 212 3.04 -20.09 44.80
N ALA A 213 3.28 -21.14 45.58
CA ALA A 213 2.86 -22.51 45.26
C ALA A 213 1.62 -22.86 46.08
N ALA A 214 0.56 -23.29 45.43
CA ALA A 214 -0.64 -23.76 46.14
C ALA A 214 -0.47 -25.22 46.53
N ASP A 215 -0.69 -25.55 47.83
CA ASP A 215 -0.79 -26.93 48.27
C ASP A 215 -2.02 -27.60 47.58
N PRO A 216 -1.88 -28.75 46.93
CA PRO A 216 -2.95 -29.45 46.23
C PRO A 216 -4.16 -29.82 47.07
N LYS A 217 -4.07 -29.63 48.39
CA LYS A 217 -5.18 -29.91 49.34
C LYS A 217 -6.15 -28.74 49.50
N TYR A 218 -5.82 -27.53 49.03
CA TYR A 218 -6.67 -26.35 49.18
C TYR A 218 -7.35 -25.94 47.90
N ARG A 219 -8.60 -25.42 48.03
CA ARG A 219 -9.32 -24.88 46.88
C ARG A 219 -8.74 -23.49 46.52
N PHE A 220 -8.89 -23.09 45.29
CA PHE A 220 -8.44 -21.80 44.75
C PHE A 220 -8.96 -20.57 45.55
N SER A 221 -10.03 -20.78 46.36
CA SER A 221 -10.57 -19.75 47.27
C SER A 221 -9.76 -19.49 48.53
N ASP A 222 -8.80 -20.39 48.88
CA ASP A 222 -8.02 -20.34 50.10
C ASP A 222 -6.57 -19.94 49.84
N LEU A 223 -6.32 -19.09 48.86
CA LEU A 223 -5.02 -18.45 48.61
C LEU A 223 -4.71 -17.54 49.81
N THR A 224 -4.18 -18.11 50.84
CA THR A 224 -3.56 -17.38 51.95
C THR A 224 -2.08 -17.16 51.60
N ILE A 225 -1.62 -15.92 51.78
CA ILE A 225 -0.19 -15.60 51.75
C ILE A 225 0.43 -16.36 52.94
N ASP A 226 1.15 -17.44 52.66
CA ASP A 226 1.75 -18.31 53.67
C ASP A 226 3.28 -18.26 53.57
N ASP A 227 3.99 -18.82 54.55
CA ASP A 227 5.46 -18.89 54.65
C ASP A 227 6.17 -19.60 53.48
N SER A 228 5.42 -20.14 52.49
CA SER A 228 5.94 -20.76 51.29
C SER A 228 6.11 -19.78 50.10
N ASP A 229 5.79 -18.49 50.28
CA ASP A 229 5.87 -17.48 49.22
C ASP A 229 7.31 -16.98 49.07
N ASP A 230 7.80 -17.05 47.84
CA ASP A 230 9.13 -16.56 47.48
C ASP A 230 9.09 -15.16 46.90
N TYR A 231 9.82 -14.24 47.50
CA TYR A 231 10.05 -12.90 47.00
C TYR A 231 11.49 -12.78 46.50
N SER A 232 11.67 -12.32 45.29
CA SER A 232 13.00 -12.08 44.72
C SER A 232 13.17 -10.65 44.24
N VAL A 233 14.29 -10.05 44.59
CA VAL A 233 14.74 -8.74 44.14
C VAL A 233 16.11 -8.94 43.54
N GLY A 234 16.27 -8.60 42.25
CA GLY A 234 17.54 -8.78 41.55
C GLY A 234 17.93 -7.54 40.74
N LEU A 235 19.20 -7.27 40.65
CA LEU A 235 19.82 -6.32 39.77
C LEU A 235 20.64 -7.10 38.77
N VAL A 236 20.29 -6.99 37.48
CA VAL A 236 21.00 -7.66 36.39
C VAL A 236 21.65 -6.61 35.53
N MET A 237 22.98 -6.67 35.41
CA MET A 237 23.76 -5.79 34.54
C MET A 237 24.45 -6.62 33.47
N GLU A 238 24.26 -6.21 32.21
CA GLU A 238 24.93 -6.82 31.07
C GLU A 238 25.68 -5.75 30.28
N ILE A 239 27.00 -5.95 30.12
CA ILE A 239 27.88 -5.07 29.36
C ILE A 239 28.34 -5.86 28.13
N PRO A 240 27.81 -5.57 26.93
CA PRO A 240 28.30 -6.23 25.73
C PRO A 240 29.74 -5.82 25.44
N LEU A 241 30.66 -6.79 25.33
CA LEU A 241 32.06 -6.53 24.98
C LEU A 241 32.21 -6.22 23.51
N ASP A 242 31.44 -6.88 22.67
CA ASP A 242 31.34 -6.57 21.25
C ASP A 242 30.11 -5.69 20.98
N ARG A 243 30.37 -4.48 20.50
CA ARG A 243 29.36 -3.46 20.17
C ARG A 243 29.34 -3.11 18.69
N GLN A 244 29.89 -3.96 17.84
CA GLN A 244 30.00 -3.67 16.41
C GLN A 244 28.60 -3.51 15.78
N SER A 245 27.66 -4.37 16.12
CA SER A 245 26.27 -4.28 15.65
C SER A 245 25.58 -2.99 16.05
N GLN A 246 25.66 -2.61 17.32
CA GLN A 246 25.05 -1.38 17.84
C GLN A 246 25.68 -0.13 17.21
N ARG A 247 27.00 -0.12 17.01
CA ARG A 247 27.69 0.99 16.33
C ARG A 247 27.29 1.09 14.86
N ASN A 248 27.10 -0.03 14.18
CA ASN A 248 26.63 -0.03 12.79
C ASN A 248 25.20 0.47 12.72
N ASN A 249 24.32 0.05 13.62
CA ASN A 249 22.94 0.53 13.68
C ASN A 249 22.90 2.04 13.95
N PHE A 250 23.71 2.54 14.87
CA PHE A 250 23.82 3.99 15.13
C PHE A 250 24.28 4.75 13.87
N ARG A 251 25.33 4.28 13.19
CA ARG A 251 25.80 4.92 11.93
C ARG A 251 24.74 4.86 10.83
N SER A 252 24.01 3.77 10.72
CA SER A 252 22.92 3.66 9.75
C SER A 252 21.80 4.65 10.05
N ALA A 253 21.46 4.83 11.33
CA ALA A 253 20.46 5.83 11.74
C ALA A 253 20.96 7.27 11.48
N GLU A 254 22.25 7.55 11.71
CA GLU A 254 22.88 8.85 11.43
C GLU A 254 22.89 9.16 9.90
N ILE A 255 23.10 8.17 9.07
CA ILE A 255 23.10 8.33 7.60
C ILE A 255 21.67 8.49 7.06
N SER A 256 20.67 7.90 7.70
CA SER A 256 19.27 7.99 7.28
C SER A 256 18.58 9.28 7.69
N LEU A 257 19.16 10.05 8.59
CA LEU A 257 18.75 11.40 8.97
C LEU A 257 19.23 12.43 7.93
#